data_2252ababed0fc20e192f3288dee07a0a
#
_entry.id   2252ababed0fc20e192f3288dee07a0a
#
_cell.length_a   1.000
_cell.length_b   1.000
_cell.length_c   1.000
_cell.angle_alpha   90.00
_cell.angle_beta   90.00
_cell.angle_gamma   90.00
#
_symmetry.space_group_name_H-M   'P 1'
#
loop_
_entity.id
_entity.type
_entity.pdbx_description
1 polymer ?
#
loop_
_entity_poly.entity_id
_entity_poly.type
_entity_poly.pdbx_seq_one_letter_code
_entity_poly.pdbx_strand_id
1 'polypeptide(L)'
;FDNAATDYFAVENSIFENSASANWFDPDDGHYDFNPQFADTTYVLSEYSRAIGRGGSSIEDADENDLLAPGVDLLGNPRPNPAESSPDLGAYEHVRSEYRRAVYYVDDANGDDEAPGLTIATAVKSIANAFIISSNRDTIELAAGTYSGADNRNLNMGGLTRIIRTSSGPASTIIDCENQGPAFVFDTDEPDSVHISGLTIINGSSENGGAISIDGADPVFENMIFRDNNSDGNGGAVYASDSYSSFTNCVFVDNHADQGGAFYLSGGDVSLNHCTLLDNTADDDSGIKNASGDLAVMNSIYWGNDEISGDV
;
A
#
# COMPACT_ATOMS: atom_id res chain seq x y z
N PHE A 1 -7.06 27.12 9.66
CA PHE A 1 -6.20 28.16 10.26
C PHE A 1 -5.88 29.18 9.16
N ASP A 2 -6.19 30.43 9.38
CA ASP A 2 -6.00 31.51 8.43
C ASP A 2 -4.79 32.33 8.92
N ASN A 3 -3.65 32.20 8.23
CA ASN A 3 -2.43 32.91 8.60
C ASN A 3 -2.44 34.30 7.92
N ALA A 4 -2.92 35.29 8.62
CA ALA A 4 -2.73 36.68 8.24
C ALA A 4 -1.30 37.09 8.60
N ALA A 5 -0.55 37.59 7.65
CA ALA A 5 0.87 37.77 7.49
C ALA A 5 1.67 38.50 8.62
N THR A 6 1.28 38.42 9.86
CA THR A 6 1.96 39.07 11.01
C THR A 6 2.06 38.21 12.26
N ASP A 7 1.36 37.05 12.29
CA ASP A 7 1.41 36.17 13.46
C ASP A 7 2.17 34.87 13.09
N TYR A 8 3.19 34.53 13.85
CA TYR A 8 3.91 33.27 13.71
C TYR A 8 3.05 32.15 14.26
N PHE A 9 2.84 31.12 13.42
CA PHE A 9 2.14 29.92 13.81
C PHE A 9 2.98 28.72 13.39
N ALA A 10 3.58 28.03 14.35
CA ALA A 10 4.33 26.81 14.12
C ALA A 10 3.49 25.60 14.48
N VAL A 11 3.44 24.64 13.59
CA VAL A 11 2.88 23.31 13.82
C VAL A 11 3.90 22.30 13.34
N GLU A 12 4.36 21.47 14.24
CA GLU A 12 5.29 20.40 13.93
C GLU A 12 4.93 19.14 14.70
N ASN A 13 5.32 17.99 14.21
CA ASN A 13 5.19 16.71 14.90
C ASN A 13 3.79 16.50 15.49
N SER A 14 2.74 16.68 14.70
CA SER A 14 1.35 16.66 15.15
C SER A 14 0.45 15.83 14.23
N ILE A 15 -0.59 15.22 14.81
CA ILE A 15 -1.59 14.45 14.06
C ILE A 15 -2.84 15.28 13.86
N PHE A 16 -3.33 15.34 12.63
CA PHE A 16 -4.55 16.02 12.24
C PHE A 16 -5.44 15.10 11.41
N GLU A 17 -6.67 14.97 11.74
CA GLU A 17 -7.64 14.19 10.98
C GLU A 17 -8.06 14.93 9.71
N ASN A 18 -8.07 14.24 8.56
CA ASN A 18 -8.52 14.75 7.24
C ASN A 18 -7.80 16.03 6.78
N SER A 19 -6.52 16.15 7.03
CA SER A 19 -5.75 17.37 6.77
C SER A 19 -4.76 17.28 5.61
N ALA A 20 -4.50 16.10 5.06
CA ALA A 20 -3.49 15.86 4.01
C ALA A 20 -3.66 16.74 2.76
N SER A 21 -4.87 17.25 2.48
CA SER A 21 -5.13 18.20 1.38
C SER A 21 -5.06 19.67 1.78
N ALA A 22 -4.77 20.00 3.04
CA ALA A 22 -4.69 21.39 3.50
C ALA A 22 -3.37 22.04 3.04
N ASN A 23 -3.43 23.29 2.62
CA ASN A 23 -2.27 24.03 2.09
C ASN A 23 -1.17 24.36 3.12
N TRP A 24 -1.41 24.08 4.41
CA TRP A 24 -0.46 24.23 5.51
C TRP A 24 0.08 22.86 6.00
N PHE A 25 -0.43 21.75 5.44
CA PHE A 25 0.02 20.41 5.79
C PHE A 25 1.32 20.09 5.06
N ASP A 26 2.37 19.76 5.81
CA ASP A 26 3.66 19.34 5.29
C ASP A 26 4.15 18.11 6.05
N PRO A 27 4.24 16.95 5.39
CA PRO A 27 4.76 15.73 6.01
C PRO A 27 6.24 15.84 6.44
N ASP A 28 7.02 16.68 5.78
CA ASP A 28 8.44 16.89 6.11
C ASP A 28 8.63 17.68 7.42
N ASP A 29 7.62 18.49 7.80
CA ASP A 29 7.55 19.17 9.09
C ASP A 29 6.94 18.28 10.20
N GLY A 30 6.76 16.99 9.94
CA GLY A 30 6.19 16.04 10.90
C GLY A 30 4.67 16.21 11.11
N HIS A 31 3.97 16.72 10.10
CA HIS A 31 2.50 16.70 10.09
C HIS A 31 2.03 15.30 9.67
N TYR A 32 1.09 14.75 10.41
CA TYR A 32 0.58 13.40 10.15
C TYR A 32 -0.94 13.41 10.04
N ASP A 33 -1.45 12.67 9.06
CA ASP A 33 -2.87 12.38 8.90
C ASP A 33 -3.08 10.86 8.96
N PHE A 34 -3.19 10.33 10.18
CA PHE A 34 -3.45 8.92 10.43
C PHE A 34 -4.21 8.72 11.74
N ASN A 35 -4.88 7.57 11.86
CA ASN A 35 -5.53 7.20 13.10
C ASN A 35 -4.50 6.93 14.22
N PRO A 36 -4.55 7.66 15.35
CA PRO A 36 -3.62 7.48 16.46
C PRO A 36 -3.78 6.15 17.21
N GLN A 37 -4.82 5.37 16.93
CA GLN A 37 -5.07 4.04 17.53
C GLN A 37 -4.96 4.05 19.05
N PHE A 38 -5.89 4.71 19.72
CA PHE A 38 -5.98 4.68 21.18
C PHE A 38 -6.34 3.28 21.71
N ALA A 39 -5.76 2.89 22.84
CA ALA A 39 -6.03 1.61 23.48
C ALA A 39 -7.46 1.51 24.01
N ASP A 40 -7.99 2.64 24.46
CA ASP A 40 -9.33 2.76 25.05
C ASP A 40 -9.81 4.23 25.09
N THR A 41 -10.90 4.47 25.81
CA THR A 41 -11.49 5.81 26.00
C THR A 41 -10.67 6.72 26.91
N THR A 42 -9.53 6.30 27.42
CA THR A 42 -8.62 7.14 28.20
C THR A 42 -7.61 7.88 27.34
N TYR A 43 -7.64 7.65 26.00
CA TYR A 43 -6.78 8.28 25.03
C TYR A 43 -5.29 7.95 25.18
N VAL A 44 -4.96 6.85 25.85
CA VAL A 44 -3.61 6.28 25.88
C VAL A 44 -3.37 5.54 24.57
N LEU A 45 -2.17 5.70 23.98
CA LEU A 45 -1.81 5.03 22.72
C LEU A 45 -1.80 3.51 22.90
N SER A 46 -2.32 2.77 21.93
CA SER A 46 -2.12 1.32 21.88
C SER A 46 -0.68 0.99 21.46
N GLU A 47 -0.20 -0.23 21.72
CA GLU A 47 1.13 -0.66 21.31
C GLU A 47 1.34 -0.69 19.77
N TYR A 48 0.26 -0.56 19.01
CA TYR A 48 0.24 -0.50 17.54
C TYR A 48 0.17 0.92 16.98
N SER A 49 0.04 1.92 17.85
CA SER A 49 -0.10 3.31 17.42
C SER A 49 1.15 3.85 16.74
N ARG A 50 0.97 4.41 15.56
CA ARG A 50 2.03 5.11 14.81
C ARG A 50 2.52 6.39 15.50
N ALA A 51 1.80 6.88 16.49
CA ALA A 51 2.19 8.05 17.28
C ALA A 51 3.37 7.77 18.22
N ILE A 52 3.68 6.48 18.47
CA ILE A 52 4.80 6.07 19.33
C ILE A 52 6.14 6.44 18.66
N GLY A 53 6.97 7.19 19.38
CA GLY A 53 8.32 7.60 18.94
C GLY A 53 8.32 8.59 17.78
N ARG A 54 7.24 9.36 17.56
CA ARG A 54 7.09 10.31 16.46
C ARG A 54 7.08 11.78 16.89
N GLY A 55 7.12 12.07 18.17
CA GLY A 55 7.17 13.43 18.69
C GLY A 55 8.57 14.04 18.58
N GLY A 56 8.63 15.35 18.40
CA GLY A 56 9.85 16.12 18.49
C GLY A 56 10.24 16.40 19.96
N SER A 57 11.54 16.55 20.24
CA SER A 57 12.03 16.96 21.54
C SER A 57 11.90 18.46 21.77
N SER A 58 11.83 19.26 20.70
CA SER A 58 11.66 20.72 20.72
C SER A 58 11.01 21.20 19.43
N ILE A 59 10.48 22.41 19.48
CA ILE A 59 10.03 23.21 18.34
C ILE A 59 10.54 24.64 18.54
N GLU A 60 10.94 25.33 17.49
CA GLU A 60 11.35 26.74 17.57
C GLU A 60 10.14 27.68 17.57
N ASP A 61 10.13 28.68 18.45
CA ASP A 61 9.14 29.75 18.40
C ASP A 61 9.57 30.88 17.44
N ALA A 62 8.75 31.93 17.31
CA ALA A 62 9.02 33.07 16.44
C ALA A 62 10.30 33.88 16.79
N ASP A 63 10.78 33.74 18.02
CA ASP A 63 11.97 34.41 18.54
C ASP A 63 13.21 33.48 18.52
N GLU A 64 13.14 32.36 17.80
CA GLU A 64 14.20 31.33 17.68
C GLU A 64 14.56 30.66 19.02
N ASN A 65 13.60 30.59 19.97
CA ASN A 65 13.81 29.86 21.22
C ASN A 65 13.23 28.45 21.12
N ASP A 66 13.96 27.47 21.62
CA ASP A 66 13.49 26.10 21.76
C ASP A 66 12.36 25.97 22.78
N LEU A 67 11.19 25.57 22.33
CA LEU A 67 10.10 25.11 23.18
C LEU A 67 10.26 23.59 23.37
N LEU A 68 10.79 23.19 24.51
CA LEU A 68 11.10 21.79 24.79
C LEU A 68 9.84 20.99 25.10
N ALA A 69 9.80 19.73 24.67
CA ALA A 69 8.79 18.78 25.11
C ALA A 69 8.84 18.62 26.65
N PRO A 70 7.69 18.51 27.33
CA PRO A 70 7.66 18.26 28.78
C PRO A 70 8.45 17.00 29.13
N GLY A 71 9.30 17.05 30.18
CA GLY A 71 10.12 15.92 30.63
C GLY A 71 9.32 14.73 31.24
N VAL A 72 8.01 14.90 31.37
CA VAL A 72 7.06 13.85 31.82
C VAL A 72 5.75 13.97 31.07
N ASP A 73 5.06 12.85 30.93
CA ASP A 73 3.72 12.77 30.37
C ASP A 73 2.62 13.18 31.39
N LEU A 74 1.34 13.08 30.98
CA LEU A 74 0.21 13.43 31.84
C LEU A 74 0.09 12.53 33.08
N LEU A 75 0.64 11.31 33.05
CA LEU A 75 0.65 10.38 34.20
C LEU A 75 1.91 10.49 35.04
N GLY A 76 2.89 11.34 34.66
CA GLY A 76 4.18 11.49 35.31
C GLY A 76 5.25 10.48 34.88
N ASN A 77 5.02 9.74 33.80
CA ASN A 77 6.04 8.89 33.20
C ASN A 77 7.13 9.74 32.53
N PRO A 78 8.40 9.30 32.54
CA PRO A 78 9.46 10.01 31.81
C PRO A 78 9.12 10.18 30.33
N ARG A 79 9.50 11.32 29.75
CA ARG A 79 9.40 11.59 28.33
C ARG A 79 10.79 12.03 27.79
N PRO A 80 11.34 11.35 26.80
CA PRO A 80 10.83 10.15 26.15
C PRO A 80 10.92 8.88 27.02
N ASN A 81 10.16 7.86 26.66
CA ASN A 81 10.21 6.54 27.30
C ASN A 81 10.22 5.42 26.22
N PRO A 82 11.31 4.64 26.06
CA PRO A 82 12.54 4.66 26.89
C PRO A 82 13.42 5.90 26.68
N ALA A 83 14.32 6.15 27.62
CA ALA A 83 15.06 7.40 27.79
C ALA A 83 15.93 7.89 26.61
N GLU A 84 16.15 7.09 25.56
CA GLU A 84 16.94 7.47 24.37
C GLU A 84 16.11 7.38 23.08
N SER A 85 14.79 7.25 23.19
CA SER A 85 13.84 7.29 22.07
C SER A 85 13.43 8.72 21.74
N SER A 86 12.65 8.89 20.67
CA SER A 86 11.87 10.11 20.47
C SER A 86 10.62 10.10 21.34
N PRO A 87 10.11 11.25 21.79
CA PRO A 87 8.84 11.34 22.48
C PRO A 87 7.68 10.79 21.63
N ASP A 88 6.60 10.37 22.28
CA ASP A 88 5.37 10.06 21.59
C ASP A 88 4.58 11.33 21.25
N LEU A 89 3.74 11.25 20.20
CA LEU A 89 2.77 12.31 19.96
C LEU A 89 1.63 12.23 20.98
N GLY A 90 1.21 13.39 21.46
CA GLY A 90 0.11 13.50 22.41
C GLY A 90 0.53 13.61 23.86
N ALA A 91 -0.44 13.45 24.77
CA ALA A 91 -0.27 13.74 26.20
C ALA A 91 0.33 12.58 27.01
N TYR A 92 0.37 11.39 26.44
CA TYR A 92 0.83 10.17 27.10
C TYR A 92 2.05 9.60 26.42
N GLU A 93 2.92 8.98 27.20
CA GLU A 93 4.13 8.33 26.75
C GLU A 93 4.00 6.82 26.86
N HIS A 94 4.25 6.10 25.78
CA HIS A 94 4.26 4.64 25.75
C HIS A 94 5.65 4.11 26.14
N VAL A 95 5.71 2.91 26.71
CA VAL A 95 6.96 2.26 27.16
C VAL A 95 7.84 1.72 26.00
N ARG A 96 7.41 1.89 24.76
CA ARG A 96 8.14 1.43 23.56
C ARG A 96 8.70 2.63 22.80
N SER A 97 9.86 2.44 22.20
CA SER A 97 10.46 3.43 21.27
C SER A 97 9.86 3.40 19.87
N GLU A 98 9.17 2.32 19.52
CA GLU A 98 8.53 2.12 18.22
C GLU A 98 7.23 1.33 18.40
N TYR A 99 6.27 1.58 17.51
CA TYR A 99 5.03 0.79 17.49
C TYR A 99 5.29 -0.68 17.13
N ARG A 100 4.41 -1.56 17.57
CA ARG A 100 4.45 -2.97 17.23
C ARG A 100 3.85 -3.19 15.84
N ARG A 101 4.52 -3.97 15.00
CA ARG A 101 3.94 -4.44 13.74
C ARG A 101 2.72 -5.30 14.02
N ALA A 102 1.65 -5.01 13.32
CA ALA A 102 0.38 -5.70 13.46
C ALA A 102 0.08 -6.62 12.28
N VAL A 103 -0.83 -7.55 12.51
CA VAL A 103 -1.58 -8.23 11.45
C VAL A 103 -3.01 -7.72 11.53
N TYR A 104 -3.46 -7.10 10.45
CA TYR A 104 -4.84 -6.65 10.29
C TYR A 104 -5.59 -7.67 9.45
N TYR A 105 -6.74 -8.08 9.92
CA TYR A 105 -7.59 -9.06 9.27
C TYR A 105 -8.70 -8.36 8.50
N VAL A 106 -8.93 -8.82 7.27
CA VAL A 106 -10.01 -8.34 6.40
C VAL A 106 -10.91 -9.51 6.05
N ASP A 107 -12.22 -9.34 6.22
CA ASP A 107 -13.25 -10.35 5.89
C ASP A 107 -14.45 -9.64 5.24
N ASP A 108 -14.58 -9.74 3.92
CA ASP A 108 -15.67 -9.10 3.17
C ASP A 108 -17.07 -9.54 3.64
N ALA A 109 -17.20 -10.79 4.08
CA ALA A 109 -18.49 -11.36 4.45
C ALA A 109 -18.92 -11.00 5.88
N ASN A 110 -17.98 -10.94 6.84
CA ASN A 110 -18.28 -10.82 8.27
C ASN A 110 -17.56 -9.63 8.95
N GLY A 111 -16.69 -8.93 8.25
CA GLY A 111 -15.94 -7.80 8.77
C GLY A 111 -16.81 -6.56 8.99
N ASP A 112 -16.29 -5.65 9.80
CA ASP A 112 -16.89 -4.35 10.12
C ASP A 112 -15.81 -3.28 10.04
N ASP A 113 -15.97 -2.27 9.19
CA ASP A 113 -14.97 -1.22 8.99
C ASP A 113 -14.83 -0.26 10.20
N GLU A 114 -15.71 -0.36 11.18
CA GLU A 114 -15.56 0.30 12.49
C GLU A 114 -14.74 -0.55 13.49
N ALA A 115 -14.44 -1.82 13.15
CA ALA A 115 -13.68 -2.71 14.01
C ALA A 115 -12.17 -2.42 13.94
N PRO A 116 -11.39 -2.80 14.99
CA PRO A 116 -9.95 -2.52 15.02
C PRO A 116 -9.09 -3.40 14.08
N GLY A 117 -9.63 -4.44 13.46
CA GLY A 117 -8.92 -5.32 12.52
C GLY A 117 -7.87 -6.26 13.14
N LEU A 118 -7.61 -6.22 14.43
CA LEU A 118 -6.46 -6.90 15.08
C LEU A 118 -6.65 -8.41 15.34
N THR A 119 -7.83 -8.94 15.10
CA THR A 119 -8.14 -10.37 15.19
C THR A 119 -9.16 -10.77 14.12
N ILE A 120 -9.25 -12.07 13.81
CA ILE A 120 -10.26 -12.58 12.86
C ILE A 120 -11.68 -12.19 13.29
N ALA A 121 -11.96 -12.19 14.61
CA ALA A 121 -13.29 -11.84 15.13
C ALA A 121 -13.60 -10.34 15.08
N THR A 122 -12.59 -9.51 14.90
CA THR A 122 -12.70 -8.05 14.79
C THR A 122 -12.13 -7.56 13.45
N ALA A 123 -12.23 -8.40 12.42
CA ALA A 123 -11.76 -8.07 11.08
C ALA A 123 -12.48 -6.84 10.53
N VAL A 124 -11.77 -6.01 9.79
CA VAL A 124 -12.41 -4.97 8.96
C VAL A 124 -13.04 -5.60 7.72
N LYS A 125 -13.95 -4.90 7.08
CA LYS A 125 -14.67 -5.42 5.92
C LYS A 125 -13.91 -5.18 4.62
N SER A 126 -13.36 -3.98 4.45
CA SER A 126 -12.73 -3.54 3.21
C SER A 126 -11.20 -3.50 3.30
N ILE A 127 -10.53 -3.69 2.15
CA ILE A 127 -9.07 -3.56 2.05
C ILE A 127 -8.66 -2.09 2.25
N ALA A 128 -9.43 -1.14 1.73
CA ALA A 128 -9.17 0.29 1.92
C ALA A 128 -9.14 0.67 3.41
N ASN A 129 -10.09 0.14 4.20
CA ASN A 129 -10.06 0.43 5.64
C ASN A 129 -8.86 -0.21 6.34
N ALA A 130 -8.45 -1.42 5.94
CA ALA A 130 -7.20 -2.00 6.42
C ALA A 130 -5.98 -1.12 6.08
N PHE A 131 -5.98 -0.44 4.91
CA PHE A 131 -4.93 0.52 4.54
C PHE A 131 -4.94 1.76 5.45
N ILE A 132 -6.12 2.27 5.82
CA ILE A 132 -6.26 3.43 6.71
C ILE A 132 -5.71 3.13 8.11
N ILE A 133 -6.02 1.96 8.67
CA ILE A 133 -5.63 1.61 10.04
C ILE A 133 -4.24 1.00 10.15
N SER A 134 -3.67 0.45 9.04
CA SER A 134 -2.36 -0.18 9.05
C SER A 134 -1.23 0.84 8.89
N SER A 135 -0.04 0.41 9.27
CA SER A 135 1.18 1.20 9.27
C SER A 135 2.25 0.57 8.39
N ASN A 136 3.40 1.25 8.30
CA ASN A 136 4.55 0.76 7.59
C ASN A 136 5.01 -0.61 8.13
N ARG A 137 5.18 -1.59 7.25
CA ARG A 137 5.59 -2.97 7.55
C ARG A 137 4.55 -3.81 8.31
N ASP A 138 3.32 -3.38 8.38
CA ASP A 138 2.23 -4.22 8.86
C ASP A 138 1.81 -5.25 7.81
N THR A 139 1.13 -6.29 8.27
CA THR A 139 0.56 -7.33 7.41
C THR A 139 -0.96 -7.15 7.34
N ILE A 140 -1.51 -7.27 6.14
CA ILE A 140 -2.94 -7.35 5.90
C ILE A 140 -3.25 -8.78 5.45
N GLU A 141 -4.01 -9.49 6.26
CA GLU A 141 -4.41 -10.88 6.03
C GLU A 141 -5.87 -10.92 5.55
N LEU A 142 -6.09 -11.33 4.30
CA LEU A 142 -7.42 -11.43 3.72
C LEU A 142 -8.01 -12.82 3.98
N ALA A 143 -9.23 -12.88 4.48
CA ALA A 143 -10.01 -14.12 4.53
C ALA A 143 -10.42 -14.57 3.12
N ALA A 144 -10.83 -15.84 2.98
CA ALA A 144 -11.43 -16.30 1.73
C ALA A 144 -12.70 -15.50 1.44
N GLY A 145 -12.83 -14.99 0.21
CA GLY A 145 -13.97 -14.18 -0.20
C GLY A 145 -13.74 -13.51 -1.55
N THR A 146 -14.75 -12.80 -2.02
CA THR A 146 -14.66 -11.95 -3.20
C THR A 146 -14.82 -10.49 -2.76
N TYR A 147 -13.74 -9.76 -2.83
CA TYR A 147 -13.64 -8.35 -2.48
C TYR A 147 -13.99 -7.50 -3.69
N SER A 148 -15.14 -6.86 -3.67
CA SER A 148 -15.65 -5.99 -4.73
C SER A 148 -16.04 -4.61 -4.19
N GLY A 149 -16.38 -3.68 -5.08
CA GLY A 149 -16.75 -2.31 -4.70
C GLY A 149 -15.54 -1.35 -4.66
N ALA A 150 -15.85 -0.07 -4.49
CA ALA A 150 -14.86 1.01 -4.55
C ALA A 150 -13.75 0.90 -3.50
N ASP A 151 -14.06 0.32 -2.34
CA ASP A 151 -13.13 0.19 -1.21
C ASP A 151 -12.18 -1.03 -1.36
N ASN A 152 -12.28 -1.77 -2.46
CA ASN A 152 -11.46 -2.94 -2.75
C ASN A 152 -10.72 -2.84 -4.10
N ARG A 153 -10.66 -1.67 -4.72
CA ARG A 153 -9.91 -1.37 -5.95
C ARG A 153 -9.28 0.02 -5.90
N ASN A 154 -8.40 0.32 -6.85
CA ASN A 154 -7.58 1.55 -6.86
C ASN A 154 -6.80 1.73 -5.54
N LEU A 155 -6.33 0.62 -4.98
CA LEU A 155 -5.65 0.61 -3.69
C LEU A 155 -4.22 1.11 -3.86
N ASN A 156 -3.94 2.32 -3.36
CA ASN A 156 -2.61 2.92 -3.38
C ASN A 156 -1.87 2.65 -2.07
N MET A 157 -0.61 2.23 -2.14
CA MET A 157 0.19 1.94 -0.95
C MET A 157 0.61 3.20 -0.19
N GLY A 158 0.66 4.36 -0.88
CA GLY A 158 1.01 5.65 -0.28
C GLY A 158 2.44 5.69 0.27
N GLY A 159 3.40 5.11 -0.46
CA GLY A 159 4.81 5.02 -0.06
C GLY A 159 5.09 4.11 1.13
N LEU A 160 4.10 3.34 1.61
CA LEU A 160 4.27 2.45 2.76
C LEU A 160 4.59 1.02 2.33
N THR A 161 5.53 0.40 3.04
CA THR A 161 5.73 -1.04 2.95
C THR A 161 4.57 -1.76 3.63
N ARG A 162 3.90 -2.66 2.91
CA ARG A 162 2.87 -3.55 3.47
C ARG A 162 3.06 -4.96 2.93
N ILE A 163 2.67 -5.94 3.73
CA ILE A 163 2.52 -7.32 3.29
C ILE A 163 1.02 -7.59 3.17
N ILE A 164 0.54 -7.90 1.97
CA ILE A 164 -0.86 -8.29 1.73
C ILE A 164 -0.86 -9.75 1.35
N ARG A 165 -1.61 -10.55 2.09
CA ARG A 165 -1.62 -11.99 1.84
C ARG A 165 -2.93 -12.64 2.26
N THR A 166 -3.08 -13.90 1.89
CA THR A 166 -4.12 -14.80 2.38
C THR A 166 -3.55 -16.17 2.69
N SER A 167 -4.07 -16.83 3.69
CA SER A 167 -3.79 -18.25 3.98
C SER A 167 -4.69 -19.21 3.19
N SER A 168 -5.73 -18.70 2.53
CA SER A 168 -6.73 -19.50 1.78
C SER A 168 -6.33 -19.76 0.32
N GLY A 169 -5.34 -19.04 -0.19
CA GLY A 169 -4.81 -19.15 -1.53
C GLY A 169 -5.66 -18.47 -2.62
N PRO A 170 -5.10 -18.33 -3.85
CA PRO A 170 -5.71 -17.50 -4.89
C PRO A 170 -7.04 -18.04 -5.42
N ALA A 171 -7.29 -19.34 -5.34
CA ALA A 171 -8.58 -19.90 -5.77
C ALA A 171 -9.77 -19.46 -4.91
N SER A 172 -9.51 -18.97 -3.71
CA SER A 172 -10.54 -18.64 -2.71
C SER A 172 -10.57 -17.19 -2.30
N THR A 173 -9.55 -16.39 -2.68
CA THR A 173 -9.43 -14.98 -2.30
C THR A 173 -9.27 -14.14 -3.55
N ILE A 174 -10.34 -13.44 -3.92
CA ILE A 174 -10.50 -12.79 -5.22
C ILE A 174 -10.76 -11.30 -5.00
N ILE A 175 -10.04 -10.45 -5.69
CA ILE A 175 -10.38 -9.03 -5.86
C ILE A 175 -11.06 -8.89 -7.22
N ASP A 176 -12.35 -8.52 -7.21
CA ASP A 176 -13.13 -8.24 -8.41
C ASP A 176 -13.22 -6.72 -8.60
N CYS A 177 -12.50 -6.21 -9.58
CA CYS A 177 -12.45 -4.79 -9.87
C CYS A 177 -13.68 -4.27 -10.64
N GLU A 178 -14.63 -5.13 -11.02
CA GLU A 178 -15.91 -4.76 -11.65
C GLU A 178 -15.75 -3.92 -12.94
N ASN A 179 -14.63 -4.02 -13.63
CA ASN A 179 -14.23 -3.19 -14.79
C ASN A 179 -14.19 -1.67 -14.48
N GLN A 180 -13.78 -1.27 -13.30
CA GLN A 180 -13.79 0.13 -12.84
C GLN A 180 -12.48 0.59 -12.20
N GLY A 181 -11.35 0.11 -12.67
CA GLY A 181 -10.01 0.45 -12.21
C GLY A 181 -9.16 -0.77 -11.96
N PRO A 182 -7.87 -0.62 -11.67
CA PRO A 182 -6.99 -1.68 -11.23
C PRO A 182 -7.27 -2.04 -9.76
N ALA A 183 -6.78 -3.20 -9.31
CA ALA A 183 -6.79 -3.54 -7.89
C ALA A 183 -5.79 -2.66 -7.13
N PHE A 184 -4.54 -2.58 -7.60
CA PHE A 184 -3.47 -1.87 -6.94
C PHE A 184 -2.80 -0.84 -7.85
N VAL A 185 -2.42 0.29 -7.25
CA VAL A 185 -1.63 1.36 -7.87
C VAL A 185 -0.39 1.61 -7.01
N PHE A 186 0.78 1.65 -7.66
CA PHE A 186 2.07 1.95 -7.07
C PHE A 186 2.64 3.15 -7.83
N ASP A 187 2.67 4.32 -7.22
CA ASP A 187 3.08 5.58 -7.85
C ASP A 187 3.75 6.56 -6.87
N THR A 188 4.19 6.05 -5.71
CA THR A 188 4.74 6.86 -4.62
C THR A 188 6.08 6.31 -4.11
N ASP A 189 6.94 5.81 -5.03
CA ASP A 189 8.27 5.26 -4.71
C ASP A 189 8.20 4.13 -3.65
N GLU A 190 7.23 3.23 -3.78
CA GLU A 190 7.08 2.10 -2.86
C GLU A 190 8.32 1.19 -2.92
N PRO A 191 8.90 0.87 -1.74
CA PRO A 191 10.14 0.10 -1.68
C PRO A 191 9.92 -1.39 -2.05
N ASP A 192 11.01 -2.07 -2.39
CA ASP A 192 11.12 -3.51 -2.74
C ASP A 192 10.59 -4.47 -1.65
N SER A 193 10.18 -3.95 -0.53
CA SER A 193 9.64 -4.72 0.61
C SER A 193 8.10 -4.76 0.64
N VAL A 194 7.41 -4.16 -0.32
CA VAL A 194 5.97 -4.40 -0.53
C VAL A 194 5.78 -5.78 -1.14
N HIS A 195 5.00 -6.63 -0.47
CA HIS A 195 4.81 -8.01 -0.87
C HIS A 195 3.31 -8.36 -0.92
N ILE A 196 2.83 -8.82 -2.07
CA ILE A 196 1.45 -9.25 -2.25
C ILE A 196 1.43 -10.72 -2.67
N SER A 197 0.65 -11.54 -1.97
CA SER A 197 0.64 -12.97 -2.24
C SER A 197 -0.70 -13.68 -2.05
N GLY A 198 -0.92 -14.68 -2.90
CA GLY A 198 -2.02 -15.63 -2.77
C GLY A 198 -3.39 -15.14 -3.22
N LEU A 199 -3.47 -14.09 -4.04
CA LEU A 199 -4.71 -13.48 -4.49
C LEU A 199 -5.00 -13.74 -5.96
N THR A 200 -6.27 -13.71 -6.34
CA THR A 200 -6.71 -13.57 -7.73
C THR A 200 -7.25 -12.16 -7.95
N ILE A 201 -6.83 -11.51 -9.03
CA ILE A 201 -7.37 -10.22 -9.48
C ILE A 201 -8.09 -10.43 -10.80
N ILE A 202 -9.38 -10.03 -10.83
CA ILE A 202 -10.24 -10.15 -12.02
C ILE A 202 -10.94 -8.85 -12.36
N ASN A 203 -11.31 -8.73 -13.64
CA ASN A 203 -12.13 -7.63 -14.15
C ASN A 203 -11.52 -6.26 -13.84
N GLY A 204 -10.20 -6.16 -13.80
CA GLY A 204 -9.51 -4.89 -13.75
C GLY A 204 -9.64 -4.17 -15.09
N SER A 205 -9.78 -2.83 -15.05
CA SER A 205 -9.89 -2.03 -16.28
C SER A 205 -9.33 -0.63 -16.06
N SER A 206 -8.30 -0.26 -16.85
CA SER A 206 -7.67 1.05 -16.78
C SER A 206 -6.99 1.40 -18.12
N GLU A 207 -6.46 2.61 -18.25
CA GLU A 207 -5.64 3.01 -19.41
C GLU A 207 -4.29 2.27 -19.42
N ASN A 208 -3.69 2.06 -18.22
CA ASN A 208 -2.43 1.34 -18.06
C ASN A 208 -2.50 0.40 -16.86
N GLY A 209 -2.23 -0.89 -17.08
CA GLY A 209 -2.27 -1.92 -16.06
C GLY A 209 -3.68 -2.25 -15.59
N GLY A 210 -4.41 -3.06 -16.36
CA GLY A 210 -5.81 -3.41 -16.04
C GLY A 210 -5.98 -3.94 -14.61
N ALA A 211 -5.10 -4.83 -14.15
CA ALA A 211 -5.11 -5.31 -12.76
C ALA A 211 -4.20 -4.51 -11.85
N ILE A 212 -2.99 -4.15 -12.31
CA ILE A 212 -1.96 -3.46 -11.52
C ILE A 212 -1.24 -2.43 -12.38
N SER A 213 -1.11 -1.21 -11.87
CA SER A 213 -0.26 -0.17 -12.43
C SER A 213 0.91 0.10 -11.49
N ILE A 214 2.15 0.08 -12.04
CA ILE A 214 3.39 0.31 -11.29
C ILE A 214 4.19 1.41 -12.00
N ASP A 215 4.55 2.46 -11.28
CA ASP A 215 5.37 3.56 -11.76
C ASP A 215 6.41 3.94 -10.69
N GLY A 216 7.69 3.69 -10.95
CA GLY A 216 8.80 3.97 -10.05
C GLY A 216 8.83 3.13 -8.77
N ALA A 217 8.18 1.98 -8.70
CA ALA A 217 8.08 1.14 -7.51
C ALA A 217 8.49 -0.32 -7.77
N ASP A 218 8.89 -1.05 -6.72
CA ASP A 218 9.51 -2.37 -6.80
C ASP A 218 8.77 -3.46 -6.00
N PRO A 219 7.45 -3.64 -6.20
CA PRO A 219 6.68 -4.63 -5.44
C PRO A 219 7.03 -6.07 -5.84
N VAL A 220 6.85 -6.99 -4.88
CA VAL A 220 7.01 -8.43 -5.06
C VAL A 220 5.65 -9.11 -5.07
N PHE A 221 5.39 -9.92 -6.09
CA PHE A 221 4.15 -10.69 -6.23
C PHE A 221 4.44 -12.19 -6.24
N GLU A 222 3.75 -12.94 -5.38
CA GLU A 222 3.90 -14.38 -5.30
C GLU A 222 2.56 -15.11 -5.29
N ASN A 223 2.47 -16.23 -6.01
CA ASN A 223 1.29 -17.10 -6.01
C ASN A 223 -0.01 -16.33 -6.38
N MET A 224 0.08 -15.43 -7.35
CA MET A 224 -1.03 -14.61 -7.83
C MET A 224 -1.68 -15.20 -9.08
N ILE A 225 -2.96 -14.89 -9.28
CA ILE A 225 -3.67 -15.12 -10.56
C ILE A 225 -4.22 -13.77 -11.05
N PHE A 226 -3.85 -13.42 -12.27
CA PHE A 226 -4.35 -12.25 -12.99
C PHE A 226 -5.21 -12.75 -14.16
N ARG A 227 -6.50 -12.54 -14.11
CA ARG A 227 -7.40 -13.12 -15.09
C ARG A 227 -8.50 -12.16 -15.52
N ASP A 228 -8.83 -12.18 -16.82
CA ASP A 228 -9.91 -11.36 -17.40
C ASP A 228 -9.73 -9.86 -17.09
N ASN A 229 -8.49 -9.35 -17.10
CA ASN A 229 -8.22 -7.93 -16.91
C ASN A 229 -7.98 -7.26 -18.26
N ASN A 230 -8.41 -6.01 -18.39
CA ASN A 230 -8.35 -5.24 -19.62
C ASN A 230 -7.66 -3.89 -19.44
N SER A 231 -6.88 -3.48 -20.43
CA SER A 231 -6.35 -2.12 -20.51
C SER A 231 -6.71 -1.51 -21.86
N ASP A 232 -7.20 -0.27 -21.84
CA ASP A 232 -7.46 0.49 -23.08
C ASP A 232 -6.16 1.08 -23.67
N GLY A 233 -5.00 0.74 -23.11
CA GLY A 233 -3.69 1.14 -23.58
C GLY A 233 -2.67 0.02 -23.30
N ASN A 234 -1.90 0.10 -22.22
CA ASN A 234 -0.74 -0.75 -22.00
C ASN A 234 -0.92 -1.71 -20.83
N GLY A 235 -0.56 -2.99 -21.04
CA GLY A 235 -0.52 -4.01 -19.99
C GLY A 235 -1.90 -4.45 -19.51
N GLY A 236 -2.51 -5.44 -20.14
CA GLY A 236 -3.86 -5.92 -19.78
C GLY A 236 -3.96 -6.37 -18.33
N ALA A 237 -2.98 -7.12 -17.84
CA ALA A 237 -2.86 -7.38 -16.41
C ALA A 237 -1.96 -6.36 -15.73
N VAL A 238 -0.72 -6.17 -16.20
CA VAL A 238 0.29 -5.38 -15.49
C VAL A 238 0.94 -4.37 -16.44
N TYR A 239 0.96 -3.13 -16.02
CA TYR A 239 1.83 -2.08 -16.53
C TYR A 239 2.94 -1.82 -15.52
N ALA A 240 4.21 -1.81 -15.98
CA ALA A 240 5.36 -1.49 -15.16
C ALA A 240 6.25 -0.46 -15.86
N SER A 241 6.47 0.67 -15.21
CA SER A 241 7.34 1.76 -15.66
C SER A 241 8.42 1.98 -14.62
N ASP A 242 9.68 2.04 -15.05
CA ASP A 242 10.85 2.26 -14.19
C ASP A 242 10.85 1.38 -12.91
N SER A 243 10.48 0.09 -13.06
CA SER A 243 10.22 -0.85 -11.96
C SER A 243 11.20 -2.01 -11.94
N TYR A 244 11.60 -2.44 -10.73
CA TYR A 244 12.38 -3.67 -10.48
C TYR A 244 11.53 -4.76 -9.83
N SER A 245 10.27 -4.83 -10.19
CA SER A 245 9.30 -5.76 -9.62
C SER A 245 9.57 -7.23 -10.01
N SER A 246 9.09 -8.14 -9.17
CA SER A 246 9.23 -9.57 -9.40
C SER A 246 7.92 -10.33 -9.23
N PHE A 247 7.70 -11.30 -10.12
CA PHE A 247 6.53 -12.17 -10.12
C PHE A 247 6.99 -13.62 -10.06
N THR A 248 6.60 -14.33 -8.99
CA THR A 248 6.96 -15.73 -8.78
C THR A 248 5.71 -16.59 -8.60
N ASN A 249 5.66 -17.74 -9.30
CA ASN A 249 4.51 -18.66 -9.29
C ASN A 249 3.18 -17.97 -9.64
N CYS A 250 3.19 -17.02 -10.58
CA CYS A 250 2.00 -16.29 -10.99
C CYS A 250 1.38 -16.86 -12.26
N VAL A 251 0.07 -16.68 -12.40
CA VAL A 251 -0.68 -17.05 -13.61
C VAL A 251 -1.29 -15.79 -14.21
N PHE A 252 -1.09 -15.59 -15.49
CA PHE A 252 -1.70 -14.53 -16.29
C PHE A 252 -2.52 -15.20 -17.38
N VAL A 253 -3.83 -15.04 -17.36
CA VAL A 253 -4.73 -15.74 -18.29
C VAL A 253 -5.88 -14.85 -18.75
N ASP A 254 -6.16 -14.90 -20.06
CA ASP A 254 -7.26 -14.17 -20.71
C ASP A 254 -7.22 -12.65 -20.42
N ASN A 255 -6.02 -12.03 -20.32
CA ASN A 255 -5.89 -10.58 -20.17
C ASN A 255 -5.72 -9.93 -21.56
N HIS A 256 -6.22 -8.70 -21.72
CA HIS A 256 -6.24 -8.00 -22.99
C HIS A 256 -5.80 -6.54 -22.85
N ALA A 257 -5.13 -6.00 -23.88
CA ALA A 257 -4.72 -4.60 -23.97
C ALA A 257 -4.61 -4.12 -25.43
N ASP A 258 -4.41 -2.82 -25.62
CA ASP A 258 -3.91 -2.33 -26.91
C ASP A 258 -2.47 -2.83 -27.16
N GLN A 259 -1.62 -2.83 -26.11
CA GLN A 259 -0.25 -3.34 -26.14
C GLN A 259 0.09 -4.15 -24.89
N GLY A 260 0.73 -5.31 -25.07
CA GLY A 260 1.12 -6.17 -23.95
C GLY A 260 -0.05 -6.77 -23.20
N GLY A 261 -0.77 -7.71 -23.81
CA GLY A 261 -1.99 -8.30 -23.24
C GLY A 261 -1.86 -8.78 -21.81
N ALA A 262 -0.76 -9.47 -21.47
CA ALA A 262 -0.46 -9.79 -20.07
C ALA A 262 0.34 -8.68 -19.39
N PHE A 263 1.40 -8.20 -20.07
CA PHE A 263 2.42 -7.39 -19.43
C PHE A 263 2.99 -6.33 -20.38
N TYR A 264 3.12 -5.09 -19.91
CA TYR A 264 3.84 -4.02 -20.58
C TYR A 264 4.94 -3.48 -19.67
N LEU A 265 6.19 -3.44 -20.18
CA LEU A 265 7.35 -2.91 -19.47
C LEU A 265 7.89 -1.67 -20.18
N SER A 266 8.13 -0.60 -19.42
CA SER A 266 8.71 0.66 -19.90
C SER A 266 9.78 1.17 -18.92
N GLY A 267 10.95 0.54 -18.92
CA GLY A 267 12.07 0.85 -18.03
C GLY A 267 12.15 -0.08 -16.80
N GLY A 268 13.33 -0.14 -16.20
CA GLY A 268 13.61 -1.02 -15.06
C GLY A 268 13.94 -2.47 -15.46
N ASP A 269 14.01 -3.36 -14.47
CA ASP A 269 14.34 -4.78 -14.62
C ASP A 269 13.26 -5.64 -13.98
N VAL A 270 12.40 -6.27 -14.77
CA VAL A 270 11.29 -7.10 -14.27
C VAL A 270 11.59 -8.59 -14.45
N SER A 271 11.22 -9.39 -13.46
CA SER A 271 11.39 -10.84 -13.51
C SER A 271 10.09 -11.61 -13.38
N LEU A 272 9.88 -12.57 -14.30
CA LEU A 272 8.80 -13.57 -14.27
C LEU A 272 9.43 -14.95 -14.05
N ASN A 273 9.25 -15.54 -12.86
CA ASN A 273 9.87 -16.83 -12.53
C ASN A 273 8.82 -17.87 -12.13
N HIS A 274 8.84 -19.05 -12.77
CA HIS A 274 7.82 -20.09 -12.59
C HIS A 274 6.40 -19.58 -12.88
N CYS A 275 6.24 -18.70 -13.86
CA CYS A 275 4.94 -18.15 -14.25
C CYS A 275 4.29 -18.95 -15.38
N THR A 276 2.97 -18.87 -15.48
CA THR A 276 2.20 -19.36 -16.62
C THR A 276 1.43 -18.21 -17.24
N LEU A 277 1.70 -17.95 -18.52
CA LEU A 277 0.99 -16.95 -19.31
C LEU A 277 0.20 -17.71 -20.38
N LEU A 278 -1.13 -17.55 -20.39
CA LEU A 278 -2.03 -18.31 -21.21
C LEU A 278 -3.09 -17.41 -21.85
N ASP A 279 -3.22 -17.48 -23.18
CA ASP A 279 -4.27 -16.83 -23.96
C ASP A 279 -4.42 -15.31 -23.70
N ASN A 280 -3.29 -14.61 -23.41
CA ASN A 280 -3.27 -13.16 -23.29
C ASN A 280 -3.08 -12.52 -24.67
N THR A 281 -3.88 -11.51 -24.99
CA THR A 281 -3.95 -10.92 -26.34
C THR A 281 -3.82 -9.40 -26.31
N ALA A 282 -3.32 -8.83 -27.41
CA ALA A 282 -3.29 -7.39 -27.59
C ALA A 282 -3.58 -6.98 -29.04
N ASP A 283 -4.09 -5.76 -29.23
CA ASP A 283 -4.41 -5.24 -30.54
C ASP A 283 -3.17 -5.03 -31.44
N ASP A 284 -1.96 -4.87 -30.85
CA ASP A 284 -0.68 -4.81 -31.54
C ASP A 284 0.03 -6.17 -31.70
N ASP A 285 -0.69 -7.27 -31.45
CA ASP A 285 -0.19 -8.66 -31.48
C ASP A 285 0.93 -8.94 -30.44
N SER A 286 0.97 -8.24 -29.30
CA SER A 286 1.95 -8.48 -28.23
C SER A 286 1.32 -8.98 -26.93
N GLY A 287 1.47 -10.25 -26.60
CA GLY A 287 1.05 -10.79 -25.31
C GLY A 287 1.91 -10.28 -24.15
N ILE A 288 3.21 -10.06 -24.41
CA ILE A 288 4.12 -9.25 -23.57
C ILE A 288 4.78 -8.18 -24.44
N LYS A 289 4.75 -6.94 -24.00
CA LYS A 289 5.48 -5.82 -24.61
C LYS A 289 6.60 -5.34 -23.71
N ASN A 290 7.85 -5.48 -24.16
CA ASN A 290 8.99 -4.81 -23.56
C ASN A 290 9.35 -3.58 -24.41
N ALA A 291 8.89 -2.40 -24.02
CA ALA A 291 9.20 -1.17 -24.76
C ALA A 291 10.60 -0.65 -24.43
N SER A 292 11.06 -0.89 -23.21
CA SER A 292 12.43 -0.60 -22.73
C SER A 292 12.67 -1.27 -21.37
N GLY A 293 13.93 -1.55 -21.04
CA GLY A 293 14.32 -2.20 -19.79
C GLY A 293 14.68 -3.67 -19.99
N ASP A 294 15.00 -4.36 -18.90
CA ASP A 294 15.39 -5.77 -18.92
C ASP A 294 14.23 -6.65 -18.43
N LEU A 295 13.79 -7.59 -19.27
CA LEU A 295 12.76 -8.56 -18.92
C LEU A 295 13.36 -9.98 -18.82
N ALA A 296 13.35 -10.57 -17.63
CA ALA A 296 13.77 -11.94 -17.41
C ALA A 296 12.56 -12.87 -17.24
N VAL A 297 12.37 -13.80 -18.19
CA VAL A 297 11.34 -14.84 -18.11
C VAL A 297 12.03 -16.19 -17.91
N MET A 298 11.86 -16.80 -16.73
CA MET A 298 12.56 -18.03 -16.35
C MET A 298 11.60 -19.12 -15.90
N ASN A 299 11.87 -20.38 -16.28
CA ASN A 299 11.12 -21.55 -15.82
C ASN A 299 9.60 -21.45 -16.03
N SER A 300 9.17 -20.69 -17.05
CA SER A 300 7.79 -20.29 -17.25
C SER A 300 7.16 -20.94 -18.48
N ILE A 301 5.83 -20.96 -18.54
CA ILE A 301 5.05 -21.41 -19.68
C ILE A 301 4.44 -20.19 -20.35
N TYR A 302 4.65 -20.07 -21.66
CA TYR A 302 4.05 -19.05 -22.50
C TYR A 302 3.28 -19.73 -23.63
N TRP A 303 1.95 -19.75 -23.57
CA TRP A 303 1.14 -20.55 -24.47
C TRP A 303 -0.16 -19.84 -24.88
N GLY A 304 -0.50 -19.87 -26.17
CA GLY A 304 -1.73 -19.27 -26.69
C GLY A 304 -1.77 -17.74 -26.66
N ASN A 305 -0.69 -17.11 -26.23
CA ASN A 305 -0.60 -15.65 -26.22
C ASN A 305 -0.15 -15.11 -27.58
N ASP A 306 -0.39 -13.83 -27.82
CA ASP A 306 0.29 -13.08 -28.87
C ASP A 306 1.81 -13.03 -28.62
N GLU A 307 2.59 -12.52 -29.56
CA GLU A 307 4.06 -12.59 -29.50
C GLU A 307 4.64 -11.79 -28.30
N ILE A 308 5.88 -12.13 -27.91
CA ILE A 308 6.70 -11.25 -27.07
C ILE A 308 7.37 -10.25 -28.01
N SER A 309 7.16 -8.97 -27.80
CA SER A 309 7.70 -7.91 -28.67
C SER A 309 8.52 -6.89 -27.89
N GLY A 310 9.52 -6.27 -28.56
CA GLY A 310 10.45 -5.31 -27.99
C GLY A 310 11.85 -5.88 -27.75
N ASP A 311 12.65 -5.20 -26.94
CA ASP A 311 13.99 -5.65 -26.56
C ASP A 311 13.88 -6.78 -25.53
N VAL A 312 14.31 -8.02 -25.88
CA VAL A 312 14.26 -9.22 -25.02
C VAL A 312 15.68 -9.78 -24.84
#